data_d03a6e238f7b70138a71a6c0924183c6
#
_entry.id   d03a6e238f7b70138a71a6c0924183c6
#
_cell.length_a   1.000
_cell.length_b   1.000
_cell.length_c   1.000
_cell.angle_alpha   90.00
_cell.angle_beta   90.00
_cell.angle_gamma   90.00
#
_symmetry.space_group_name_H-M   'P 1'
#
loop_
_entity.id
_entity.type
_entity.pdbx_description
1 polymer ?
#
loop_
_entity_poly.entity_id
_entity_poly.type
_entity_poly.pdbx_seq_one_letter_code
_entity_poly.pdbx_strand_id
1 'polypeptide(L)'
;ALGCPRLHAMAGLIEDEALRPRMREVYLENLRYAARRLAEQGLTLLIEPINTRSIPGYFINRQAEGHAILAELGEPNLKVQMDFFHAQIMEGDLAACFKRFQAGVGHIQIAGVPDRHEPDLGEVNYAYLFALLDELGYDGWIGCEYNPRGLTEDGLGWLAAWR
;
A
#
# COMPACT_ATOMS: atom_id res chain seq x y z
N ALA A 1 0.94 18.49 13.92
CA ALA A 1 0.92 19.74 13.19
C ALA A 1 0.14 19.65 11.87
N LEU A 2 0.27 18.55 11.10
CA LEU A 2 -0.44 18.37 9.82
C LEU A 2 -1.80 17.67 9.98
N GLY A 3 -2.13 17.14 11.14
CA GLY A 3 -3.38 16.42 11.38
C GLY A 3 -3.50 15.06 10.63
N CYS A 4 -2.40 14.57 10.06
CA CYS A 4 -2.41 13.27 9.36
C CYS A 4 -2.46 12.13 10.38
N PRO A 5 -3.47 11.24 10.32
CA PRO A 5 -3.65 10.17 11.30
C PRO A 5 -2.80 8.92 10.98
N ARG A 6 -2.04 8.92 9.90
CA ARG A 6 -1.29 7.76 9.41
C ARG A 6 0.16 8.13 9.11
N LEU A 7 1.07 7.21 9.40
CA LEU A 7 2.49 7.30 9.02
C LEU A 7 2.91 6.01 8.32
N HIS A 8 3.59 6.12 7.20
CA HIS A 8 4.16 4.99 6.47
C HIS A 8 5.63 4.78 6.86
N ALA A 9 6.00 3.53 7.16
CA ALA A 9 7.36 3.11 7.42
C ALA A 9 7.87 2.23 6.28
N MET A 10 8.90 2.71 5.59
CA MET A 10 9.60 1.94 4.54
C MET A 10 10.32 0.73 5.12
N ALA A 11 10.26 -0.42 4.42
CA ALA A 11 10.87 -1.66 4.89
C ALA A 11 12.38 -1.79 4.63
N GLY A 12 12.93 -0.96 3.74
CA GLY A 12 14.33 -1.01 3.35
C GLY A 12 14.64 -2.01 2.23
N LEU A 13 15.91 -2.10 1.88
CA LEU A 13 16.43 -2.92 0.78
C LEU A 13 17.27 -4.08 1.30
N ILE A 14 17.19 -5.22 0.63
CA ILE A 14 18.04 -6.38 0.87
C ILE A 14 19.20 -6.30 -0.12
N GLU A 15 20.39 -6.05 0.40
CA GLU A 15 21.62 -6.04 -0.38
C GLU A 15 22.26 -7.44 -0.45
N ASP A 16 22.07 -8.25 0.59
CA ASP A 16 22.54 -9.63 0.70
C ASP A 16 21.42 -10.51 1.28
N GLU A 17 20.98 -11.50 0.52
CA GLU A 17 19.94 -12.45 0.95
C GLU A 17 20.31 -13.25 2.21
N ALA A 18 21.61 -13.44 2.48
CA ALA A 18 22.08 -14.07 3.72
C ALA A 18 21.70 -13.26 4.97
N LEU A 19 21.50 -11.95 4.82
CA LEU A 19 21.11 -11.05 5.92
C LEU A 19 19.59 -10.98 6.12
N ARG A 20 18.77 -11.51 5.20
CA ARG A 20 17.29 -11.43 5.26
C ARG A 20 16.71 -11.85 6.62
N PRO A 21 17.14 -12.97 7.26
CA PRO A 21 16.63 -13.36 8.58
C PRO A 21 16.90 -12.29 9.65
N ARG A 22 18.11 -11.75 9.68
CA ARG A 22 18.48 -10.71 10.65
C ARG A 22 17.75 -9.39 10.38
N MET A 23 17.61 -9.01 9.11
CA MET A 23 16.86 -7.83 8.72
C MET A 23 15.39 -7.97 9.13
N ARG A 24 14.80 -9.17 8.99
CA ARG A 24 13.43 -9.42 9.44
C ARG A 24 13.26 -9.23 10.95
N GLU A 25 14.15 -9.74 11.76
CA GLU A 25 14.15 -9.53 13.22
C GLU A 25 14.14 -8.04 13.56
N VAL A 26 15.09 -7.28 12.98
CA VAL A 26 15.21 -5.82 13.19
C VAL A 26 13.96 -5.09 12.71
N TYR A 27 13.44 -5.47 11.55
CA TYR A 27 12.22 -4.86 10.99
C TYR A 27 11.01 -5.05 11.91
N LEU A 28 10.77 -6.27 12.38
CA LEU A 28 9.67 -6.58 13.31
C LEU A 28 9.83 -5.85 14.66
N GLU A 29 11.04 -5.78 15.17
CA GLU A 29 11.35 -5.04 16.41
C GLU A 29 11.04 -3.54 16.25
N ASN A 30 11.52 -2.94 15.15
CA ASN A 30 11.28 -1.54 14.83
C ASN A 30 9.79 -1.24 14.62
N LEU A 31 9.07 -2.11 13.90
CA LEU A 31 7.62 -1.94 13.69
C LEU A 31 6.84 -2.02 15.00
N ARG A 32 7.18 -2.97 15.89
CA ARG A 32 6.55 -3.07 17.21
C ARG A 32 6.79 -1.80 18.03
N TYR A 33 8.03 -1.32 18.06
CA TYR A 33 8.36 -0.07 18.73
C TYR A 33 7.58 1.12 18.16
N ALA A 34 7.61 1.28 16.83
CA ALA A 34 6.93 2.39 16.15
C ALA A 34 5.41 2.34 16.35
N ALA A 35 4.78 1.17 16.19
CA ALA A 35 3.35 1.01 16.37
C ALA A 35 2.90 1.44 17.77
N ARG A 36 3.60 1.00 18.82
CA ARG A 36 3.29 1.38 20.21
C ARG A 36 3.47 2.87 20.46
N ARG A 37 4.55 3.47 19.96
CA ARG A 37 4.78 4.91 20.08
C ARG A 37 3.71 5.74 19.36
N LEU A 38 3.26 5.30 18.21
CA LEU A 38 2.20 5.96 17.43
C LEU A 38 0.82 5.76 18.08
N ALA A 39 0.57 4.61 18.69
CA ALA A 39 -0.68 4.35 19.42
C ALA A 39 -0.91 5.36 20.55
N GLU A 40 0.14 5.79 21.25
CA GLU A 40 0.08 6.82 22.31
C GLU A 40 -0.47 8.17 21.78
N GLN A 41 -0.38 8.40 20.47
CA GLN A 41 -0.85 9.60 19.78
C GLN A 41 -2.13 9.36 18.96
N GLY A 42 -2.72 8.16 19.03
CA GLY A 42 -3.87 7.78 18.21
C GLY A 42 -3.56 7.65 16.71
N LEU A 43 -2.29 7.40 16.36
CA LEU A 43 -1.85 7.29 14.97
C LEU A 43 -1.73 5.84 14.51
N THR A 44 -2.00 5.61 13.24
CA THR A 44 -1.82 4.33 12.57
C THR A 44 -0.46 4.27 11.88
N LEU A 45 0.26 3.15 12.08
CA LEU A 45 1.46 2.82 11.32
C LEU A 45 1.06 2.03 10.08
N LEU A 46 1.60 2.41 8.93
CA LEU A 46 1.42 1.70 7.66
C LEU A 46 2.74 1.05 7.22
N ILE A 47 2.65 -0.15 6.68
CA ILE A 47 3.70 -0.81 5.92
C ILE A 47 3.19 -1.10 4.51
N GLU A 48 4.06 -1.11 3.53
CA GLU A 48 3.68 -1.24 2.13
C GLU A 48 4.51 -2.31 1.42
N PRO A 49 3.87 -3.35 0.87
CA PRO A 49 4.50 -4.24 -0.09
C PRO A 49 4.72 -3.52 -1.43
N ILE A 50 5.99 -3.38 -1.84
CA ILE A 50 6.38 -2.66 -3.05
C ILE A 50 6.93 -3.63 -4.09
N ASN A 51 6.56 -3.46 -5.37
CA ASN A 51 6.99 -4.34 -6.45
C ASN A 51 8.50 -4.27 -6.71
N THR A 52 9.06 -5.41 -7.13
CA THR A 52 10.49 -5.55 -7.39
C THR A 52 10.98 -4.89 -8.69
N ARG A 53 10.05 -4.46 -9.57
CA ARG A 53 10.37 -3.72 -10.78
C ARG A 53 10.69 -2.26 -10.46
N SER A 54 9.89 -1.63 -9.59
CA SER A 54 10.09 -0.23 -9.18
C SER A 54 11.22 -0.09 -8.18
N ILE A 55 11.31 -1.02 -7.20
CA ILE A 55 12.35 -1.02 -6.17
C ILE A 55 12.93 -2.43 -6.05
N PRO A 56 13.97 -2.77 -6.85
CA PRO A 56 14.66 -4.05 -6.73
C PRO A 56 15.22 -4.26 -5.32
N GLY A 57 15.05 -5.45 -4.77
CA GLY A 57 15.54 -5.79 -3.43
C GLY A 57 14.70 -5.25 -2.27
N TYR A 58 13.55 -4.62 -2.52
CA TYR A 58 12.68 -4.17 -1.44
C TYR A 58 12.23 -5.33 -0.56
N PHE A 59 12.18 -5.12 0.78
CA PHE A 59 12.11 -6.21 1.75
C PHE A 59 10.80 -7.01 1.72
N ILE A 60 9.65 -6.35 1.50
CA ILE A 60 8.32 -6.98 1.37
C ILE A 60 7.69 -6.59 0.03
N ASN A 61 7.18 -7.59 -0.71
CA ASN A 61 6.74 -7.36 -2.09
C ASN A 61 5.30 -7.80 -2.34
N ARG A 62 4.73 -8.64 -1.48
CA ARG A 62 3.39 -9.22 -1.65
C ARG A 62 2.47 -8.86 -0.49
N GLN A 63 1.18 -8.74 -0.77
CA GLN A 63 0.18 -8.45 0.25
C GLN A 63 0.20 -9.49 1.38
N ALA A 64 0.34 -10.77 1.03
CA ALA A 64 0.43 -11.85 2.01
C ALA A 64 1.59 -11.68 3.00
N GLU A 65 2.74 -11.14 2.57
CA GLU A 65 3.90 -10.88 3.45
C GLU A 65 3.59 -9.76 4.45
N GLY A 66 3.02 -8.65 3.98
CA GLY A 66 2.61 -7.54 4.84
C GLY A 66 1.59 -7.99 5.89
N HIS A 67 0.54 -8.71 5.46
CA HIS A 67 -0.50 -9.20 6.37
C HIS A 67 -0.01 -10.29 7.33
N ALA A 68 0.97 -11.12 6.95
CA ALA A 68 1.62 -12.03 7.87
C ALA A 68 2.38 -11.29 9.00
N ILE A 69 3.03 -10.17 8.68
CA ILE A 69 3.67 -9.30 9.67
C ILE A 69 2.64 -8.70 10.63
N LEU A 70 1.49 -8.23 10.13
CA LEU A 70 0.42 -7.72 10.98
C LEU A 70 -0.05 -8.80 11.99
N ALA A 71 -0.28 -10.01 11.48
CA ALA A 71 -0.75 -11.13 12.30
C ALA A 71 0.29 -11.53 13.37
N GLU A 72 1.58 -11.54 13.02
CA GLU A 72 2.67 -11.88 13.94
C GLU A 72 2.88 -10.83 15.04
N LEU A 73 2.78 -9.55 14.69
CA LEU A 73 2.99 -8.47 15.66
C LEU A 73 1.76 -8.23 16.54
N GLY A 74 0.56 -8.41 16.02
CA GLY A 74 -0.70 -8.24 16.75
C GLY A 74 -0.96 -6.81 17.22
N GLU A 75 -0.25 -5.80 16.69
CA GLU A 75 -0.44 -4.40 17.07
C GLU A 75 -1.67 -3.82 16.33
N PRO A 76 -2.72 -3.38 17.04
CA PRO A 76 -4.01 -3.05 16.41
C PRO A 76 -3.94 -1.84 15.47
N ASN A 77 -3.00 -0.93 15.69
CA ASN A 77 -2.76 0.26 14.87
C ASN A 77 -1.70 0.06 13.78
N LEU A 78 -1.21 -1.17 13.56
CA LEU A 78 -0.39 -1.52 12.41
C LEU A 78 -1.27 -2.03 11.28
N LYS A 79 -1.18 -1.43 10.10
CA LYS A 79 -1.99 -1.73 8.93
C LYS A 79 -1.13 -1.79 7.66
N VAL A 80 -1.68 -2.36 6.61
CA VAL A 80 -1.05 -2.34 5.28
C VAL A 80 -1.57 -1.15 4.46
N GLN A 81 -0.66 -0.44 3.82
CA GLN A 81 -0.94 0.40 2.66
C GLN A 81 -0.96 -0.52 1.44
N MET A 82 -2.13 -0.67 0.84
CA MET A 82 -2.30 -1.49 -0.35
C MET A 82 -2.28 -0.59 -1.59
N ASP A 83 -1.12 -0.48 -2.24
CA ASP A 83 -1.02 0.15 -3.54
C ASP A 83 -1.41 -0.87 -4.63
N PHE A 84 -2.49 -0.59 -5.36
CA PHE A 84 -2.97 -1.46 -6.43
C PHE A 84 -2.00 -1.53 -7.61
N PHE A 85 -1.18 -0.50 -7.83
CA PHE A 85 -0.10 -0.54 -8.81
C PHE A 85 0.93 -1.62 -8.45
N HIS A 86 1.40 -1.63 -7.20
CA HIS A 86 2.36 -2.63 -6.75
C HIS A 86 1.76 -4.03 -6.69
N ALA A 87 0.54 -4.15 -6.18
CA ALA A 87 -0.16 -5.42 -6.09
C ALA A 87 -0.44 -6.04 -7.47
N GLN A 88 -0.83 -5.24 -8.47
CA GLN A 88 -1.05 -5.72 -9.83
C GLN A 88 0.21 -6.33 -10.44
N ILE A 89 1.35 -5.65 -10.28
CA ILE A 89 2.63 -6.12 -10.83
C ILE A 89 3.11 -7.42 -10.17
N MET A 90 2.88 -7.58 -8.87
CA MET A 90 3.40 -8.72 -8.10
C MET A 90 2.46 -9.90 -8.03
N GLU A 91 1.16 -9.68 -8.03
CA GLU A 91 0.16 -10.71 -7.71
C GLU A 91 -1.00 -10.75 -8.72
N GLY A 92 -1.46 -9.60 -9.22
CA GLY A 92 -2.69 -9.51 -9.99
C GLY A 92 -3.93 -9.84 -9.16
N ASP A 93 -5.04 -10.19 -9.82
CA ASP A 93 -6.31 -10.58 -9.17
C ASP A 93 -6.71 -9.64 -8.00
N LEU A 94 -6.62 -8.33 -8.26
CA LEU A 94 -6.75 -7.27 -7.24
C LEU A 94 -8.04 -7.36 -6.42
N ALA A 95 -9.14 -7.74 -7.08
CA ALA A 95 -10.44 -7.87 -6.43
C ALA A 95 -10.45 -8.97 -5.35
N ALA A 96 -9.93 -10.16 -5.68
CA ALA A 96 -9.82 -11.25 -4.72
C ALA A 96 -8.78 -10.96 -3.64
N CYS A 97 -7.66 -10.32 -4.02
CA CYS A 97 -6.63 -9.89 -3.10
C CYS A 97 -7.18 -8.90 -2.06
N PHE A 98 -7.91 -7.86 -2.50
CA PHE A 98 -8.53 -6.90 -1.58
C PHE A 98 -9.57 -7.57 -0.68
N LYS A 99 -10.49 -8.37 -1.23
CA LYS A 99 -11.50 -9.11 -0.43
C LYS A 99 -10.86 -9.96 0.68
N ARG A 100 -9.73 -10.59 0.38
CA ARG A 100 -9.00 -11.43 1.33
C ARG A 100 -8.39 -10.62 2.48
N PHE A 101 -7.89 -9.44 2.20
CA PHE A 101 -7.03 -8.69 3.11
C PHE A 101 -7.63 -7.38 3.66
N GLN A 102 -8.84 -7.01 3.24
CA GLN A 102 -9.45 -5.70 3.53
C GLN A 102 -9.42 -5.29 5.01
N ALA A 103 -9.59 -6.23 5.95
CA ALA A 103 -9.58 -5.94 7.39
C ALA A 103 -8.24 -5.39 7.91
N GLY A 104 -7.14 -5.70 7.21
CA GLY A 104 -5.80 -5.22 7.53
C GLY A 104 -5.36 -4.01 6.70
N VAL A 105 -6.14 -3.58 5.71
CA VAL A 105 -5.82 -2.42 4.88
C VAL A 105 -6.17 -1.13 5.62
N GLY A 106 -5.19 -0.23 5.77
CA GLY A 106 -5.36 1.08 6.41
C GLY A 106 -5.33 2.25 5.43
N HIS A 107 -4.85 2.01 4.22
CA HIS A 107 -4.80 3.00 3.14
C HIS A 107 -4.68 2.30 1.79
N ILE A 108 -5.27 2.90 0.76
CA ILE A 108 -5.16 2.43 -0.63
C ILE A 108 -4.42 3.48 -1.44
N GLN A 109 -3.58 3.01 -2.38
CA GLN A 109 -3.00 3.85 -3.42
C GLN A 109 -3.28 3.27 -4.81
N ILE A 110 -3.28 4.16 -5.82
CA ILE A 110 -3.56 3.82 -7.21
C ILE A 110 -2.60 4.53 -8.18
N ALA A 111 -2.28 3.84 -9.27
CA ALA A 111 -1.62 4.37 -10.46
C ALA A 111 -1.90 3.48 -11.67
N GLY A 112 -1.78 4.01 -12.88
CA GLY A 112 -1.90 3.24 -14.11
C GLY A 112 -0.77 2.22 -14.27
N VAL A 113 -1.10 0.97 -14.57
CA VAL A 113 -0.13 -0.10 -14.85
C VAL A 113 -0.07 -0.32 -16.36
N PRO A 114 1.13 -0.44 -16.98
CA PRO A 114 2.44 -0.68 -16.38
C PRO A 114 3.28 0.57 -16.06
N ASP A 115 2.94 1.76 -16.54
CA ASP A 115 3.86 2.90 -16.63
C ASP A 115 3.80 3.87 -15.44
N ARG A 116 2.92 3.58 -14.47
CA ARG A 116 2.69 4.40 -13.27
C ARG A 116 2.22 5.81 -13.58
N HIS A 117 1.43 5.97 -14.66
CA HIS A 117 0.76 7.22 -15.05
C HIS A 117 -0.65 7.34 -14.44
N GLU A 118 -1.49 8.19 -15.02
CA GLU A 118 -2.88 8.39 -14.61
C GLU A 118 -3.64 7.06 -14.57
N PRO A 119 -4.52 6.83 -13.56
CA PRO A 119 -5.14 5.51 -13.34
C PRO A 119 -6.22 5.12 -14.34
N ASP A 120 -6.70 6.04 -15.18
CA ASP A 120 -7.64 5.75 -16.29
C ASP A 120 -6.97 5.07 -17.51
N LEU A 121 -5.65 4.92 -17.45
CA LEU A 121 -4.85 4.33 -18.51
C LEU A 121 -4.14 3.06 -18.03
N GLY A 122 -4.05 2.09 -18.93
CA GLY A 122 -3.35 0.85 -18.63
C GLY A 122 -4.28 -0.35 -18.42
N GLU A 123 -3.77 -1.39 -17.78
CA GLU A 123 -4.41 -2.70 -17.70
C GLU A 123 -5.37 -2.88 -16.51
N VAL A 124 -5.45 -1.92 -15.59
CA VAL A 124 -6.30 -2.02 -14.39
C VAL A 124 -7.63 -1.33 -14.63
N ASN A 125 -8.72 -2.04 -14.38
CA ASN A 125 -10.06 -1.46 -14.44
C ASN A 125 -10.41 -0.80 -13.09
N TYR A 126 -10.00 0.44 -12.89
CA TYR A 126 -10.29 1.17 -11.65
C TYR A 126 -11.78 1.48 -11.45
N ALA A 127 -12.58 1.62 -12.51
CA ALA A 127 -14.01 1.78 -12.38
C ALA A 127 -14.66 0.59 -11.66
N TYR A 128 -14.25 -0.62 -12.04
CA TYR A 128 -14.68 -1.84 -11.34
C TYR A 128 -14.17 -1.90 -9.89
N LEU A 129 -12.90 -1.56 -9.66
CA LEU A 129 -12.32 -1.61 -8.32
C LEU A 129 -12.97 -0.61 -7.37
N PHE A 130 -13.26 0.62 -7.81
CA PHE A 130 -13.95 1.60 -6.98
C PHE A 130 -15.36 1.14 -6.59
N ALA A 131 -16.13 0.62 -7.54
CA ALA A 131 -17.44 0.05 -7.24
C ALA A 131 -17.35 -1.12 -6.23
N LEU A 132 -16.32 -1.96 -6.35
CA LEU A 132 -16.07 -3.04 -5.40
C LEU A 132 -15.69 -2.52 -4.00
N LEU A 133 -14.87 -1.47 -3.91
CA LEU A 133 -14.51 -0.86 -2.64
C LEU A 133 -15.75 -0.31 -1.92
N ASP A 134 -16.64 0.37 -2.66
CA ASP A 134 -17.92 0.87 -2.15
C ASP A 134 -18.83 -0.26 -1.68
N GLU A 135 -18.97 -1.33 -2.48
CA GLU A 135 -19.75 -2.53 -2.13
C GLU A 135 -19.26 -3.19 -0.83
N LEU A 136 -17.94 -3.21 -0.63
CA LEU A 136 -17.30 -3.81 0.55
C LEU A 136 -17.19 -2.83 1.74
N GLY A 137 -17.69 -1.61 1.60
CA GLY A 137 -17.74 -0.61 2.67
C GLY A 137 -16.37 -0.04 3.05
N TYR A 138 -15.44 0.07 2.10
CA TYR A 138 -14.18 0.77 2.36
C TYR A 138 -14.44 2.28 2.47
N ASP A 139 -14.21 2.84 3.63
CA ASP A 139 -14.45 4.26 3.97
C ASP A 139 -13.16 5.09 4.12
N GLY A 140 -12.02 4.50 3.74
CA GLY A 140 -10.72 5.16 3.80
C GLY A 140 -10.41 6.03 2.58
N TRP A 141 -9.26 6.69 2.63
CA TRP A 141 -8.74 7.47 1.51
C TRP A 141 -8.08 6.61 0.46
N ILE A 142 -8.22 7.00 -0.80
CA ILE A 142 -7.51 6.45 -1.94
C ILE A 142 -6.51 7.51 -2.42
N GLY A 143 -5.23 7.27 -2.18
CA GLY A 143 -4.14 8.15 -2.61
C GLY A 143 -3.78 7.92 -4.07
N CYS A 144 -3.55 8.99 -4.81
CA CYS A 144 -3.09 8.94 -6.19
C CYS A 144 -1.57 9.14 -6.22
N GLU A 145 -0.81 8.07 -6.41
CA GLU A 145 0.65 8.12 -6.46
C GLU A 145 1.17 7.70 -7.83
N TYR A 146 1.10 8.61 -8.79
CA TYR A 146 1.53 8.36 -10.15
C TYR A 146 2.40 9.50 -10.73
N ASN A 147 3.09 9.22 -11.83
CA ASN A 147 3.86 10.19 -12.59
C ASN A 147 2.97 10.76 -13.72
N PRO A 148 2.49 12.00 -13.62
CA PRO A 148 1.68 12.59 -14.69
C PRO A 148 2.42 12.57 -16.02
N ARG A 149 1.73 12.26 -17.13
CA ARG A 149 2.31 12.32 -18.49
C ARG A 149 2.57 13.74 -18.98
N GLY A 150 1.95 14.72 -18.35
CA GLY A 150 2.11 16.14 -18.63
C GLY A 150 2.06 16.96 -17.36
N LEU A 151 1.41 18.12 -17.38
CA LEU A 151 1.09 18.85 -16.15
C LEU A 151 0.05 18.06 -15.34
N THR A 152 0.18 18.07 -14.02
CA THR A 152 -0.74 17.33 -13.13
C THR A 152 -2.18 17.71 -13.38
N GLU A 153 -2.46 19.01 -13.53
CA GLU A 153 -3.79 19.56 -13.74
C GLU A 153 -4.44 19.07 -15.04
N ASP A 154 -3.67 18.89 -16.09
CA ASP A 154 -4.14 18.39 -17.39
C ASP A 154 -4.57 16.92 -17.32
N GLY A 155 -3.96 16.14 -16.42
CA GLY A 155 -4.21 14.73 -16.22
C GLY A 155 -5.38 14.40 -15.28
N LEU A 156 -6.01 15.38 -14.63
CA LEU A 156 -7.07 15.14 -13.62
C LEU A 156 -8.45 14.85 -14.19
N GLY A 157 -8.60 14.83 -15.51
CA GLY A 157 -9.90 14.62 -16.19
C GLY A 157 -10.61 13.32 -15.78
N TRP A 158 -9.86 12.26 -15.48
CA TRP A 158 -10.40 10.97 -15.05
C TRP A 158 -11.22 11.04 -13.74
N LEU A 159 -10.92 12.01 -12.86
CA LEU A 159 -11.65 12.23 -11.60
C LEU A 159 -13.09 12.72 -11.83
N ALA A 160 -13.42 13.25 -12.99
CA ALA A 160 -14.74 13.83 -13.24
C ALA A 160 -15.89 12.81 -13.11
N ALA A 161 -15.61 11.52 -13.35
CA ALA A 161 -16.57 10.43 -13.19
C ALA A 161 -16.85 10.06 -11.72
N TRP A 162 -16.05 10.57 -10.76
CA TRP A 162 -16.05 10.16 -9.35
C TRP A 162 -16.32 11.32 -8.38
N ARG A 163 -16.82 12.45 -8.87
CA ARG A 163 -17.18 13.64 -8.09
C ARG A 163 -18.66 13.67 -7.77
#